data_a2122ed590c0f4f65e616a96ea0265bf
#
_entry.id   a2122ed590c0f4f65e616a96ea0265bf
#
_cell.length_a   1.000
_cell.length_b   1.000
_cell.length_c   1.000
_cell.angle_alpha   90.00
_cell.angle_beta   90.00
_cell.angle_gamma   90.00
#
_symmetry.space_group_name_H-M   'P 1'
#
loop_
_entity.id
_entity.type
_entity.pdbx_description
1 polymer ?
#
loop_
_entity_poly.entity_id
_entity_poly.type
_entity_poly.pdbx_seq_one_letter_code
_entity_poly.pdbx_strand_id
1 'polypeptide(L)'
;MDLDLTGKTALVTGSTRGIGLATAVGLAQMGADVIVNGREAVAVGEAVTKVQQAAPAAKVHAGAFDLGNAAGCAALIAQFPDVDILVNNLGIYEPKGFFEIEDADWSRMFEVNVMSGVRLTRHYLKRMLDEKDWGRVVFVSSESGVFIPKEMVHYGFSKSAQLVIARGAAETTKGSNVTVNSVMPGPTWVEMAPVRLAARAKAMGTSVDDLVSRTFSERRPASLLQRYAKPEEVANLICYVCSKASSATNGAALRADGGIVTNPF
;
A
#
# COMPACT_ATOMS: atom_id res chain seq x y z
N MET A 1 14.07 -10.78 -17.42
CA MET A 1 14.06 -10.19 -16.06
C MET A 1 13.62 -11.28 -15.11
N ASP A 2 14.39 -11.55 -14.06
CA ASP A 2 14.01 -12.56 -13.05
C ASP A 2 13.05 -11.93 -12.04
N LEU A 3 11.79 -12.34 -12.10
CA LEU A 3 10.72 -11.93 -11.18
C LEU A 3 10.26 -13.11 -10.30
N ASP A 4 10.91 -14.27 -10.37
CA ASP A 4 10.55 -15.45 -9.61
C ASP A 4 10.74 -15.24 -8.11
N LEU A 5 9.68 -15.51 -7.36
CA LEU A 5 9.59 -15.44 -5.91
C LEU A 5 9.29 -16.80 -5.27
N THR A 6 9.51 -17.88 -6.01
CA THR A 6 9.33 -19.25 -5.49
C THR A 6 10.12 -19.47 -4.21
N GLY A 7 9.47 -20.00 -3.17
CA GLY A 7 10.04 -20.20 -1.84
C GLY A 7 10.11 -18.95 -0.96
N LYS A 8 9.53 -17.83 -1.40
CA LYS A 8 9.40 -16.60 -0.61
C LYS A 8 8.00 -16.47 -0.03
N THR A 9 7.91 -15.92 1.18
CA THR A 9 6.64 -15.60 1.84
C THR A 9 6.44 -14.08 1.87
N ALA A 10 5.28 -13.62 1.38
CA ALA A 10 4.91 -12.21 1.34
C ALA A 10 3.71 -11.92 2.24
N LEU A 11 3.82 -10.90 3.08
CA LEU A 11 2.70 -10.30 3.81
C LEU A 11 2.29 -9.01 3.13
N VAL A 12 1.02 -8.92 2.71
CA VAL A 12 0.43 -7.69 2.17
C VAL A 12 -0.65 -7.19 3.12
N THR A 13 -0.42 -6.06 3.79
CA THR A 13 -1.38 -5.51 4.74
C THR A 13 -2.54 -4.80 4.03
N GLY A 14 -3.78 -4.94 4.55
CA GLY A 14 -4.96 -4.34 3.92
C GLY A 14 -5.21 -4.85 2.51
N SER A 15 -5.06 -6.15 2.28
CA SER A 15 -5.08 -6.78 0.94
C SER A 15 -6.39 -7.48 0.58
N THR A 16 -7.50 -7.10 1.22
CA THR A 16 -8.81 -7.66 0.87
C THR A 16 -9.42 -7.06 -0.41
N ARG A 17 -8.88 -5.95 -0.91
CA ARG A 17 -9.35 -5.22 -2.11
C ARG A 17 -8.30 -4.25 -2.63
N GLY A 18 -8.59 -3.63 -3.79
CA GLY A 18 -7.81 -2.55 -4.38
C GLY A 18 -6.35 -2.91 -4.63
N ILE A 19 -5.45 -1.94 -4.40
CA ILE A 19 -4.01 -2.09 -4.63
C ILE A 19 -3.44 -3.28 -3.86
N GLY A 20 -3.86 -3.46 -2.59
CA GLY A 20 -3.38 -4.57 -1.76
C GLY A 20 -3.75 -5.94 -2.33
N LEU A 21 -5.00 -6.12 -2.78
CA LEU A 21 -5.42 -7.37 -3.41
C LEU A 21 -4.69 -7.62 -4.74
N ALA A 22 -4.59 -6.61 -5.59
CA ALA A 22 -3.86 -6.72 -6.85
C ALA A 22 -2.37 -7.06 -6.62
N THR A 23 -1.75 -6.48 -5.57
CA THR A 23 -0.38 -6.81 -5.17
C THR A 23 -0.27 -8.26 -4.67
N ALA A 24 -1.21 -8.72 -3.84
CA ALA A 24 -1.24 -10.10 -3.34
C ALA A 24 -1.36 -11.10 -4.50
N VAL A 25 -2.23 -10.82 -5.48
CA VAL A 25 -2.37 -11.62 -6.70
C VAL A 25 -1.05 -11.62 -7.50
N GLY A 26 -0.47 -10.45 -7.75
CA GLY A 26 0.78 -10.35 -8.52
C GLY A 26 1.94 -11.11 -7.87
N LEU A 27 2.13 -10.98 -6.55
CA LEU A 27 3.18 -11.72 -5.82
C LEU A 27 2.95 -13.23 -5.85
N ALA A 28 1.70 -13.69 -5.72
CA ALA A 28 1.35 -15.09 -5.82
C ALA A 28 1.61 -15.65 -7.23
N GLN A 29 1.30 -14.88 -8.28
CA GLN A 29 1.61 -15.24 -9.67
C GLN A 29 3.12 -15.30 -9.96
N MET A 30 3.91 -14.56 -9.19
CA MET A 30 5.38 -14.62 -9.21
C MET A 30 5.95 -15.80 -8.40
N GLY A 31 5.10 -16.63 -7.79
CA GLY A 31 5.48 -17.84 -7.07
C GLY A 31 5.64 -17.68 -5.56
N ALA A 32 5.35 -16.52 -4.98
CA ALA A 32 5.39 -16.33 -3.54
C ALA A 32 4.20 -17.00 -2.84
N ASP A 33 4.42 -17.55 -1.65
CA ASP A 33 3.36 -17.81 -0.69
C ASP A 33 2.89 -16.47 -0.11
N VAL A 34 1.57 -16.24 0.00
CA VAL A 34 1.02 -14.91 0.32
C VAL A 34 0.13 -14.95 1.56
N ILE A 35 0.38 -14.03 2.49
CA ILE A 35 -0.48 -13.76 3.64
C ILE A 35 -1.37 -12.56 3.28
N VAL A 36 -2.67 -12.83 3.12
CA VAL A 36 -3.69 -11.80 2.88
C VAL A 36 -4.19 -11.28 4.21
N ASN A 37 -4.15 -9.96 4.40
CA ASN A 37 -4.58 -9.34 5.66
C ASN A 37 -5.77 -8.39 5.48
N GLY A 38 -6.64 -8.41 6.46
CA GLY A 38 -7.77 -7.53 6.67
C GLY A 38 -8.36 -7.72 8.07
N ARG A 39 -9.33 -6.89 8.46
CA ARG A 39 -9.95 -6.96 9.78
C ARG A 39 -11.04 -8.03 9.87
N GLU A 40 -11.83 -8.14 8.82
CA GLU A 40 -13.03 -9.00 8.78
C GLU A 40 -12.68 -10.35 8.16
N ALA A 41 -12.86 -11.43 8.93
CA ALA A 41 -12.51 -12.79 8.50
C ALA A 41 -13.19 -13.20 7.19
N VAL A 42 -14.45 -12.81 6.98
CA VAL A 42 -15.19 -13.09 5.73
C VAL A 42 -14.51 -12.44 4.54
N ALA A 43 -14.21 -11.14 4.63
CA ALA A 43 -13.55 -10.41 3.53
C ALA A 43 -12.14 -10.95 3.25
N VAL A 44 -11.42 -11.39 4.28
CA VAL A 44 -10.11 -12.05 4.13
C VAL A 44 -10.26 -13.38 3.42
N GLY A 45 -11.26 -14.22 3.80
CA GLY A 45 -11.54 -15.51 3.14
C GLY A 45 -11.89 -15.36 1.65
N GLU A 46 -12.71 -14.36 1.31
CA GLU A 46 -13.02 -14.04 -0.09
C GLU A 46 -11.77 -13.61 -0.88
N ALA A 47 -10.91 -12.80 -0.28
CA ALA A 47 -9.67 -12.37 -0.92
C ALA A 47 -8.67 -13.51 -1.09
N VAL A 48 -8.53 -14.39 -0.08
CA VAL A 48 -7.75 -15.64 -0.19
C VAL A 48 -8.22 -16.47 -1.38
N THR A 49 -9.54 -16.65 -1.52
CA THR A 49 -10.12 -17.40 -2.64
C THR A 49 -9.76 -16.76 -3.99
N LYS A 50 -9.84 -15.44 -4.12
CA LYS A 50 -9.46 -14.72 -5.34
C LYS A 50 -7.99 -14.87 -5.68
N VAL A 51 -7.10 -14.74 -4.70
CA VAL A 51 -5.65 -14.93 -4.90
C VAL A 51 -5.34 -16.37 -5.29
N GLN A 52 -5.94 -17.36 -4.62
CA GLN A 52 -5.76 -18.77 -4.91
C GLN A 52 -6.25 -19.15 -6.33
N GLN A 53 -7.37 -18.55 -6.78
CA GLN A 53 -7.87 -18.75 -8.14
C GLN A 53 -6.94 -18.16 -9.21
N ALA A 54 -6.34 -17.01 -8.92
CA ALA A 54 -5.42 -16.33 -9.83
C ALA A 54 -4.03 -16.98 -9.88
N ALA A 55 -3.62 -17.69 -8.82
CA ALA A 55 -2.33 -18.36 -8.68
C ALA A 55 -2.51 -19.71 -7.97
N PRO A 56 -3.01 -20.76 -8.65
CA PRO A 56 -3.36 -22.04 -8.02
C PRO A 56 -2.19 -22.78 -7.35
N ALA A 57 -0.95 -22.51 -7.78
CA ALA A 57 0.25 -23.14 -7.20
C ALA A 57 0.76 -22.47 -5.92
N ALA A 58 0.38 -21.21 -5.66
CA ALA A 58 0.81 -20.49 -4.47
C ALA A 58 0.03 -20.96 -3.22
N LYS A 59 0.66 -20.94 -2.06
CA LYS A 59 -0.04 -21.09 -0.78
C LYS A 59 -0.52 -19.73 -0.33
N VAL A 60 -1.81 -19.62 -0.01
CA VAL A 60 -2.43 -18.36 0.42
C VAL A 60 -2.97 -18.51 1.83
N HIS A 61 -2.53 -17.65 2.72
CA HIS A 61 -2.85 -17.68 4.15
C HIS A 61 -3.77 -16.52 4.53
N ALA A 62 -4.71 -16.79 5.43
CA ALA A 62 -5.63 -15.79 5.98
C ALA A 62 -5.03 -15.14 7.24
N GLY A 63 -4.77 -13.83 7.18
CA GLY A 63 -4.32 -12.99 8.30
C GLY A 63 -5.42 -12.03 8.74
N ALA A 64 -6.48 -12.54 9.40
CA ALA A 64 -7.63 -11.73 9.84
C ALA A 64 -7.31 -10.99 11.16
N PHE A 65 -6.58 -9.87 11.08
CA PHE A 65 -6.16 -9.05 12.21
C PHE A 65 -6.36 -7.56 11.91
N ASP A 66 -6.80 -6.81 12.92
CA ASP A 66 -6.86 -5.35 12.83
C ASP A 66 -5.48 -4.73 13.14
N LEU A 67 -4.73 -4.41 12.12
CA LEU A 67 -3.41 -3.80 12.24
C LEU A 67 -3.45 -2.29 12.54
N GLY A 68 -4.63 -1.70 12.64
CA GLY A 68 -4.81 -0.32 13.09
C GLY A 68 -4.53 -0.11 14.58
N ASN A 69 -4.04 -1.13 15.30
CA ASN A 69 -3.66 -1.05 16.71
C ASN A 69 -2.50 -2.01 17.03
N ALA A 70 -1.86 -1.81 18.19
CA ALA A 70 -0.69 -2.58 18.60
C ALA A 70 -0.99 -4.07 18.86
N ALA A 71 -2.16 -4.37 19.43
CA ALA A 71 -2.55 -5.74 19.77
C ALA A 71 -2.75 -6.60 18.51
N GLY A 72 -3.41 -6.05 17.49
CA GLY A 72 -3.59 -6.75 16.22
C GLY A 72 -2.28 -6.98 15.47
N CYS A 73 -1.35 -6.01 15.49
CA CYS A 73 -0.01 -6.20 14.95
C CYS A 73 0.75 -7.33 15.69
N ALA A 74 0.69 -7.36 17.02
CA ALA A 74 1.34 -8.39 17.81
C ALA A 74 0.73 -9.78 17.54
N ALA A 75 -0.59 -9.87 17.41
CA ALA A 75 -1.29 -11.13 17.12
C ALA A 75 -0.94 -11.66 15.71
N LEU A 76 -0.87 -10.79 14.70
CA LEU A 76 -0.43 -11.17 13.37
C LEU A 76 1.02 -11.68 13.38
N ILE A 77 1.93 -10.97 14.05
CA ILE A 77 3.32 -11.38 14.19
C ILE A 77 3.43 -12.74 14.89
N ALA A 78 2.64 -12.99 15.94
CA ALA A 78 2.65 -14.26 16.65
C ALA A 78 2.21 -15.43 15.75
N GLN A 79 1.25 -15.21 14.86
CA GLN A 79 0.80 -16.24 13.90
C GLN A 79 1.74 -16.42 12.72
N PHE A 80 2.34 -15.34 12.25
CA PHE A 80 3.24 -15.31 11.10
C PHE A 80 4.55 -14.61 11.49
N PRO A 81 5.41 -15.27 12.27
CA PRO A 81 6.60 -14.63 12.83
C PRO A 81 7.65 -14.26 11.79
N ASP A 82 7.54 -14.82 10.58
CA ASP A 82 8.59 -14.72 9.57
C ASP A 82 8.02 -14.51 8.16
N VAL A 83 8.56 -13.52 7.45
CA VAL A 83 8.27 -13.25 6.04
C VAL A 83 9.53 -12.77 5.32
N ASP A 84 9.57 -12.94 4.00
CA ASP A 84 10.64 -12.42 3.14
C ASP A 84 10.28 -11.06 2.52
N ILE A 85 8.98 -10.81 2.38
CA ILE A 85 8.44 -9.61 1.75
C ILE A 85 7.36 -9.04 2.66
N LEU A 86 7.49 -7.76 3.01
CA LEU A 86 6.48 -6.99 3.72
C LEU A 86 5.99 -5.83 2.87
N VAL A 87 4.71 -5.83 2.50
CA VAL A 87 4.06 -4.70 1.84
C VAL A 87 3.12 -4.00 2.83
N ASN A 88 3.56 -2.86 3.36
CA ASN A 88 2.79 -1.97 4.21
C ASN A 88 1.81 -1.17 3.35
N ASN A 89 0.68 -1.77 2.99
CA ASN A 89 -0.35 -1.16 2.16
C ASN A 89 -1.56 -0.66 2.97
N LEU A 90 -1.75 -1.13 4.21
CA LEU A 90 -2.86 -0.66 5.05
C LEU A 90 -2.89 0.87 5.12
N GLY A 91 -4.07 1.44 4.90
CA GLY A 91 -4.29 2.87 5.07
C GLY A 91 -5.76 3.24 5.04
N ILE A 92 -6.07 4.31 5.76
CA ILE A 92 -7.36 4.99 5.74
C ILE A 92 -7.16 6.40 5.20
N TYR A 93 -8.21 6.99 4.65
CA TYR A 93 -8.27 8.39 4.28
C TYR A 93 -9.66 8.92 4.56
N GLU A 94 -9.75 10.19 4.89
CA GLU A 94 -10.99 10.88 5.18
C GLU A 94 -10.86 12.34 4.72
N PRO A 95 -11.69 12.81 3.76
CA PRO A 95 -11.73 14.23 3.41
C PRO A 95 -12.32 15.04 4.56
N LYS A 96 -11.53 16.01 5.06
CA LYS A 96 -11.92 16.90 6.16
C LYS A 96 -11.11 18.19 6.04
N GLY A 97 -11.76 19.36 6.10
CA GLY A 97 -11.09 20.65 6.04
C GLY A 97 -10.14 20.83 7.23
N PHE A 98 -9.04 21.58 7.04
CA PHE A 98 -7.99 21.70 8.06
C PHE A 98 -8.54 22.14 9.43
N PHE A 99 -9.44 23.10 9.47
CA PHE A 99 -10.02 23.62 10.71
C PHE A 99 -11.06 22.70 11.36
N GLU A 100 -11.46 21.64 10.66
CA GLU A 100 -12.44 20.63 11.12
C GLU A 100 -11.76 19.35 11.61
N ILE A 101 -10.44 19.20 11.37
CA ILE A 101 -9.67 18.03 11.79
C ILE A 101 -9.40 18.11 13.29
N GLU A 102 -9.99 17.21 14.05
CA GLU A 102 -9.79 17.12 15.50
C GLU A 102 -8.51 16.32 15.84
N ASP A 103 -7.99 16.48 17.07
CA ASP A 103 -6.81 15.73 17.55
C ASP A 103 -7.00 14.20 17.46
N ALA A 104 -8.23 13.74 17.65
CA ALA A 104 -8.59 12.32 17.51
C ALA A 104 -8.44 11.83 16.05
N ASP A 105 -8.75 12.67 15.05
CA ASP A 105 -8.57 12.34 13.64
C ASP A 105 -7.09 12.21 13.29
N TRP A 106 -6.25 13.15 13.79
CA TRP A 106 -4.80 13.07 13.64
C TRP A 106 -4.23 11.81 14.27
N SER A 107 -4.63 11.53 15.51
CA SER A 107 -4.17 10.34 16.25
C SER A 107 -4.57 9.04 15.54
N ARG A 108 -5.82 8.94 15.08
CA ARG A 108 -6.31 7.78 14.33
C ARG A 108 -5.57 7.61 13.00
N MET A 109 -5.36 8.70 12.26
CA MET A 109 -4.63 8.67 10.99
C MET A 109 -3.19 8.21 11.19
N PHE A 110 -2.52 8.73 12.22
CA PHE A 110 -1.17 8.32 12.58
C PHE A 110 -1.10 6.86 13.02
N GLU A 111 -1.99 6.43 13.90
CA GLU A 111 -1.99 5.07 14.42
C GLU A 111 -2.20 4.01 13.31
N VAL A 112 -3.19 4.25 12.44
CA VAL A 112 -3.52 3.29 11.38
C VAL A 112 -2.52 3.34 10.21
N ASN A 113 -2.20 4.53 9.70
CA ASN A 113 -1.41 4.64 8.47
C ASN A 113 0.10 4.56 8.73
N VAL A 114 0.55 4.96 9.92
CA VAL A 114 1.97 5.08 10.22
C VAL A 114 2.41 3.97 11.17
N MET A 115 1.80 3.89 12.35
CA MET A 115 2.27 2.98 13.41
C MET A 115 2.06 1.50 13.06
N SER A 116 1.07 1.14 12.26
CA SER A 116 0.93 -0.22 11.73
C SER A 116 2.19 -0.65 10.98
N GLY A 117 2.62 0.16 10.01
CA GLY A 117 3.82 -0.11 9.22
C GLY A 117 5.11 -0.09 10.05
N VAL A 118 5.22 0.84 11.02
CA VAL A 118 6.38 0.91 11.93
C VAL A 118 6.51 -0.36 12.76
N ARG A 119 5.41 -0.86 13.35
CA ARG A 119 5.43 -2.08 14.19
C ARG A 119 5.85 -3.31 13.40
N LEU A 120 5.25 -3.50 12.22
CA LEU A 120 5.56 -4.65 11.37
C LEU A 120 6.98 -4.56 10.80
N THR A 121 7.37 -3.40 10.28
CA THR A 121 8.73 -3.20 9.76
C THR A 121 9.78 -3.42 10.82
N ARG A 122 9.59 -2.90 12.04
CA ARG A 122 10.53 -3.11 13.16
C ARG A 122 10.75 -4.59 13.47
N HIS A 123 9.70 -5.42 13.38
CA HIS A 123 9.83 -6.86 13.60
C HIS A 123 10.46 -7.56 12.39
N TYR A 124 9.85 -7.45 11.22
CA TYR A 124 10.26 -8.26 10.06
C TYR A 124 11.59 -7.80 9.46
N LEU A 125 11.85 -6.49 9.40
CA LEU A 125 13.11 -5.98 8.89
C LEU A 125 14.30 -6.45 9.74
N LYS A 126 14.15 -6.45 11.09
CA LYS A 126 15.19 -6.98 11.98
C LYS A 126 15.48 -8.44 11.67
N ARG A 127 14.44 -9.28 11.52
CA ARG A 127 14.61 -10.70 11.18
C ARG A 127 15.24 -10.90 9.79
N MET A 128 14.82 -10.11 8.80
CA MET A 128 15.44 -10.13 7.46
C MET A 128 16.93 -9.85 7.50
N LEU A 129 17.37 -8.92 8.37
CA LEU A 129 18.78 -8.56 8.51
C LEU A 129 19.58 -9.58 9.33
N ASP A 130 18.99 -10.13 10.38
CA ASP A 130 19.71 -11.00 11.33
C ASP A 130 19.73 -12.47 10.86
N GLU A 131 18.69 -12.93 10.18
CA GLU A 131 18.43 -14.36 9.97
C GLU A 131 18.30 -14.76 8.49
N LYS A 132 18.26 -13.78 7.57
CA LYS A 132 18.05 -14.03 6.13
C LYS A 132 19.09 -13.31 5.28
N ASP A 133 19.37 -13.88 4.12
CA ASP A 133 20.29 -13.26 3.14
C ASP A 133 19.58 -12.30 2.19
N TRP A 134 18.25 -12.14 2.32
CA TRP A 134 17.43 -11.37 1.38
C TRP A 134 16.11 -10.93 2.02
N GLY A 135 15.62 -9.74 1.66
CA GLY A 135 14.33 -9.25 2.10
C GLY A 135 13.86 -8.02 1.35
N ARG A 136 12.56 -7.80 1.35
CA ARG A 136 11.91 -6.63 0.72
C ARG A 136 10.87 -6.02 1.65
N VAL A 137 11.00 -4.72 1.90
CA VAL A 137 9.98 -3.94 2.61
C VAL A 137 9.51 -2.82 1.69
N VAL A 138 8.21 -2.71 1.47
CA VAL A 138 7.59 -1.66 0.67
C VAL A 138 6.53 -0.94 1.49
N PHE A 139 6.60 0.39 1.52
CA PHE A 139 5.53 1.25 2.03
C PHE A 139 4.70 1.77 0.86
N VAL A 140 3.40 1.48 0.84
CA VAL A 140 2.47 2.07 -0.13
C VAL A 140 2.00 3.41 0.43
N SER A 141 2.73 4.47 0.04
CA SER A 141 2.43 5.85 0.41
C SER A 141 1.33 6.42 -0.50
N SER A 142 1.52 7.60 -1.06
CA SER A 142 0.62 8.29 -2.00
C SER A 142 1.34 9.49 -2.61
N GLU A 143 0.87 9.96 -3.78
CA GLU A 143 1.22 11.30 -4.28
C GLU A 143 0.91 12.39 -3.26
N SER A 144 -0.12 12.15 -2.43
CA SER A 144 -0.51 13.05 -1.34
C SER A 144 0.53 13.18 -0.22
N GLY A 145 1.57 12.35 -0.22
CA GLY A 145 2.72 12.52 0.66
C GLY A 145 3.67 13.63 0.22
N VAL A 146 3.58 14.10 -1.03
CA VAL A 146 4.38 15.20 -1.61
C VAL A 146 3.48 16.34 -2.08
N PHE A 147 2.40 16.04 -2.76
CA PHE A 147 1.37 16.99 -3.16
C PHE A 147 0.22 16.96 -2.13
N ILE A 148 0.37 17.69 -1.02
CA ILE A 148 -0.56 17.63 0.11
C ILE A 148 -1.92 18.22 -0.27
N PRO A 149 -3.01 17.42 -0.24
CA PRO A 149 -4.34 17.94 -0.54
C PRO A 149 -4.87 18.76 0.64
N LYS A 150 -5.32 20.00 0.38
CA LYS A 150 -5.86 20.89 1.40
C LYS A 150 -7.07 20.34 2.16
N GLU A 151 -7.80 19.46 1.52
CA GLU A 151 -8.99 18.78 2.08
C GLU A 151 -8.67 17.47 2.82
N MET A 152 -7.39 17.13 3.01
CA MET A 152 -6.94 15.91 3.70
C MET A 152 -5.52 16.07 4.25
N VAL A 153 -5.23 17.17 4.94
CA VAL A 153 -3.85 17.46 5.39
C VAL A 153 -3.30 16.36 6.32
N HIS A 154 -4.11 15.83 7.24
CA HIS A 154 -3.71 14.74 8.14
C HIS A 154 -3.40 13.43 7.39
N TYR A 155 -4.12 13.16 6.28
CA TYR A 155 -3.77 12.06 5.39
C TYR A 155 -2.43 12.31 4.70
N GLY A 156 -2.26 13.50 4.08
CA GLY A 156 -0.99 13.89 3.46
C GLY A 156 0.18 13.76 4.42
N PHE A 157 0.04 14.25 5.66
CA PHE A 157 1.02 14.06 6.73
C PHE A 157 1.36 12.58 6.95
N SER A 158 0.35 11.72 7.07
CA SER A 158 0.59 10.29 7.30
C SER A 158 1.35 9.62 6.16
N LYS A 159 1.09 10.06 4.92
CA LYS A 159 1.76 9.55 3.73
C LYS A 159 3.19 10.10 3.56
N SER A 160 3.43 11.36 3.94
CA SER A 160 4.79 11.91 4.06
C SER A 160 5.60 11.15 5.13
N ALA A 161 5.00 10.88 6.29
CA ALA A 161 5.65 10.11 7.35
C ALA A 161 6.10 8.72 6.88
N GLN A 162 5.29 8.03 6.06
CA GLN A 162 5.68 6.74 5.48
C GLN A 162 6.93 6.85 4.58
N LEU A 163 7.09 7.93 3.80
CA LEU A 163 8.27 8.17 2.97
C LEU A 163 9.53 8.33 3.83
N VAL A 164 9.43 9.15 4.89
CA VAL A 164 10.53 9.40 5.82
C VAL A 164 10.93 8.13 6.57
N ILE A 165 9.95 7.36 7.05
CA ILE A 165 10.18 6.10 7.77
C ILE A 165 10.84 5.07 6.85
N ALA A 166 10.35 4.90 5.63
CA ALA A 166 10.94 3.98 4.67
C ALA A 166 12.39 4.35 4.34
N ARG A 167 12.68 5.64 4.12
CA ARG A 167 14.03 6.13 3.86
C ARG A 167 14.96 5.89 5.06
N GLY A 168 14.49 6.22 6.28
CA GLY A 168 15.27 5.97 7.51
C GLY A 168 15.51 4.48 7.77
N ALA A 169 14.50 3.63 7.54
CA ALA A 169 14.64 2.17 7.68
C ALA A 169 15.64 1.61 6.65
N ALA A 170 15.67 2.15 5.42
CA ALA A 170 16.64 1.73 4.41
C ALA A 170 18.10 1.96 4.82
N GLU A 171 18.40 2.98 5.63
CA GLU A 171 19.75 3.19 6.14
C GLU A 171 20.27 2.03 6.99
N THR A 172 19.37 1.29 7.65
CA THR A 172 19.75 0.11 8.45
C THR A 172 20.12 -1.10 7.61
N THR A 173 19.82 -1.10 6.31
CA THR A 173 20.06 -2.23 5.40
C THR A 173 21.43 -2.18 4.69
N LYS A 174 22.26 -1.19 5.02
CA LYS A 174 23.54 -0.96 4.34
C LYS A 174 24.40 -2.21 4.34
N GLY A 175 24.86 -2.61 3.16
CA GLY A 175 25.73 -3.77 2.97
C GLY A 175 25.02 -5.12 2.95
N SER A 176 23.67 -5.15 3.00
CA SER A 176 22.85 -6.36 2.92
C SER A 176 22.13 -6.48 1.58
N ASN A 177 21.48 -7.61 1.35
CA ASN A 177 20.56 -7.82 0.21
C ASN A 177 19.10 -7.48 0.55
N VAL A 178 18.87 -6.80 1.67
CA VAL A 178 17.55 -6.32 2.09
C VAL A 178 17.32 -4.91 1.59
N THR A 179 16.16 -4.60 1.05
CA THR A 179 15.82 -3.25 0.59
C THR A 179 14.51 -2.75 1.21
N VAL A 180 14.45 -1.45 1.47
CA VAL A 180 13.25 -0.76 1.94
C VAL A 180 12.94 0.40 1.00
N ASN A 181 11.76 0.38 0.37
CA ASN A 181 11.35 1.40 -0.58
C ASN A 181 9.92 1.88 -0.30
N SER A 182 9.54 2.99 -0.91
CA SER A 182 8.15 3.44 -0.97
C SER A 182 7.65 3.44 -2.40
N VAL A 183 6.37 3.11 -2.58
CA VAL A 183 5.63 3.34 -3.82
C VAL A 183 4.56 4.39 -3.54
N MET A 184 4.42 5.35 -4.47
CA MET A 184 3.51 6.50 -4.36
C MET A 184 2.43 6.40 -5.44
N PRO A 185 1.28 5.77 -5.16
CA PRO A 185 0.15 5.77 -6.09
C PRO A 185 -0.46 7.15 -6.25
N GLY A 186 -0.99 7.43 -7.44
CA GLY A 186 -1.97 8.47 -7.68
C GLY A 186 -3.40 7.99 -7.47
N PRO A 187 -4.40 8.77 -7.94
CA PRO A 187 -5.80 8.37 -7.92
C PRO A 187 -5.99 7.01 -8.60
N THR A 188 -6.45 6.04 -7.83
CA THR A 188 -6.61 4.65 -8.27
C THR A 188 -8.08 4.23 -8.17
N TRP A 189 -8.57 3.55 -9.21
CA TRP A 189 -9.93 3.05 -9.27
C TRP A 189 -10.08 1.78 -8.42
N VAL A 190 -10.56 1.95 -7.19
CA VAL A 190 -10.81 0.81 -6.28
C VAL A 190 -12.31 0.47 -6.26
N GLU A 191 -12.67 -0.73 -5.80
CA GLU A 191 -14.04 -1.28 -5.88
C GLU A 191 -15.12 -0.36 -5.29
N MET A 192 -14.77 0.44 -4.29
CA MET A 192 -15.71 1.40 -3.69
C MET A 192 -15.81 2.73 -4.45
N ALA A 193 -14.96 2.98 -5.45
CA ALA A 193 -14.99 4.22 -6.22
C ALA A 193 -16.31 4.40 -6.99
N PRO A 194 -16.86 3.39 -7.70
CA PRO A 194 -18.12 3.52 -8.39
C PRO A 194 -19.27 3.90 -7.46
N VAL A 195 -19.37 3.24 -6.30
CA VAL A 195 -20.43 3.50 -5.31
C VAL A 195 -20.35 4.91 -4.75
N ARG A 196 -19.15 5.36 -4.37
CA ARG A 196 -18.91 6.71 -3.84
C ARG A 196 -19.16 7.79 -4.89
N LEU A 197 -18.68 7.57 -6.12
CA LEU A 197 -18.90 8.52 -7.23
C LEU A 197 -20.37 8.59 -7.63
N ALA A 198 -21.08 7.47 -7.68
CA ALA A 198 -22.52 7.45 -7.97
C ALA A 198 -23.32 8.22 -6.90
N ALA A 199 -23.04 7.98 -5.62
CA ALA A 199 -23.69 8.72 -4.52
C ALA A 199 -23.42 10.23 -4.61
N ARG A 200 -22.16 10.61 -4.89
CA ARG A 200 -21.75 12.01 -5.05
C ARG A 200 -22.38 12.65 -6.30
N ALA A 201 -22.40 11.95 -7.43
CA ALA A 201 -23.03 12.42 -8.66
C ALA A 201 -24.51 12.72 -8.43
N LYS A 202 -25.22 11.79 -7.79
CA LYS A 202 -26.63 11.97 -7.40
C LYS A 202 -26.83 13.20 -6.51
N ALA A 203 -25.99 13.38 -5.49
CA ALA A 203 -26.07 14.54 -4.57
C ALA A 203 -25.79 15.87 -5.27
N MET A 204 -24.99 15.88 -6.33
CA MET A 204 -24.61 17.07 -7.10
C MET A 204 -25.44 17.29 -8.36
N GLY A 205 -26.41 16.41 -8.68
CA GLY A 205 -27.20 16.49 -9.89
C GLY A 205 -26.38 16.37 -11.19
N THR A 206 -25.31 15.59 -11.18
CA THR A 206 -24.38 15.41 -12.33
C THR A 206 -24.15 13.92 -12.63
N SER A 207 -23.44 13.61 -13.70
CA SER A 207 -23.06 12.24 -14.04
C SER A 207 -21.77 11.81 -13.34
N VAL A 208 -21.51 10.49 -13.28
CA VAL A 208 -20.23 9.94 -12.79
C VAL A 208 -19.09 10.36 -13.72
N ASP A 209 -19.31 10.36 -15.02
CA ASP A 209 -18.31 10.74 -16.02
C ASP A 209 -17.90 12.21 -15.89
N ASP A 210 -18.87 13.11 -15.63
CA ASP A 210 -18.57 14.52 -15.32
C ASP A 210 -17.72 14.67 -14.05
N LEU A 211 -18.03 13.90 -13.01
CA LEU A 211 -17.22 13.93 -11.78
C LEU A 211 -15.80 13.41 -12.00
N VAL A 212 -15.64 12.36 -12.79
CA VAL A 212 -14.33 11.82 -13.18
C VAL A 212 -13.55 12.87 -13.98
N SER A 213 -14.19 13.47 -15.00
CA SER A 213 -13.59 14.54 -15.81
C SER A 213 -13.13 15.72 -14.95
N ARG A 214 -14.00 16.22 -14.06
CA ARG A 214 -13.66 17.30 -13.11
C ARG A 214 -12.56 16.94 -12.14
N THR A 215 -12.41 15.66 -11.76
CA THR A 215 -11.32 15.23 -10.90
C THR A 215 -9.98 15.55 -11.56
N PHE A 216 -9.83 15.31 -12.84
CA PHE A 216 -8.57 15.53 -13.55
C PHE A 216 -8.42 16.94 -14.12
N SER A 217 -9.50 17.61 -14.52
CA SER A 217 -9.43 18.99 -15.00
C SER A 217 -9.29 20.05 -13.89
N GLU A 218 -9.93 19.82 -12.72
CA GLU A 218 -9.99 20.82 -11.65
C GLU A 218 -9.14 20.47 -10.43
N ARG A 219 -9.16 19.21 -9.98
CA ARG A 219 -8.53 18.79 -8.71
C ARG A 219 -7.13 18.19 -8.91
N ARG A 220 -6.86 17.61 -10.05
CA ARG A 220 -5.57 16.99 -10.41
C ARG A 220 -5.15 17.37 -11.84
N PRO A 221 -5.12 18.67 -12.17
CA PRO A 221 -4.83 19.14 -13.55
C PRO A 221 -3.43 18.76 -14.02
N ALA A 222 -2.49 18.56 -13.09
CA ALA A 222 -1.13 18.12 -13.41
C ALA A 222 -1.04 16.64 -13.84
N SER A 223 -2.09 15.83 -13.64
CA SER A 223 -2.05 14.42 -14.04
C SER A 223 -1.79 14.29 -15.56
N LEU A 224 -0.73 13.61 -15.92
CA LEU A 224 -0.43 13.29 -17.33
C LEU A 224 -1.30 12.13 -17.82
N LEU A 225 -1.71 11.23 -16.90
CA LEU A 225 -2.54 10.09 -17.24
C LEU A 225 -4.00 10.47 -17.53
N GLN A 226 -4.51 11.56 -16.93
CA GLN A 226 -5.87 12.11 -17.09
C GLN A 226 -7.01 11.08 -16.85
N ARG A 227 -6.74 10.02 -16.09
CA ARG A 227 -7.69 9.00 -15.62
C ARG A 227 -7.25 8.41 -14.30
N TYR A 228 -8.13 7.69 -13.65
CA TYR A 228 -7.72 6.81 -12.55
C TYR A 228 -6.80 5.69 -13.06
N ALA A 229 -5.75 5.38 -12.31
CA ALA A 229 -4.99 4.17 -12.51
C ALA A 229 -5.83 2.95 -12.09
N LYS A 230 -5.56 1.79 -12.69
CA LYS A 230 -6.08 0.52 -12.19
C LYS A 230 -5.22 0.03 -11.02
N PRO A 231 -5.77 -0.73 -10.06
CA PRO A 231 -4.98 -1.32 -8.97
C PRO A 231 -3.78 -2.13 -9.48
N GLU A 232 -3.94 -2.84 -10.58
CA GLU A 232 -2.90 -3.66 -11.20
C GLU A 232 -1.73 -2.83 -11.74
N GLU A 233 -1.99 -1.62 -12.24
CA GLU A 233 -0.93 -0.73 -12.73
C GLU A 233 0.00 -0.28 -11.59
N VAL A 234 -0.55 -0.07 -10.39
CA VAL A 234 0.22 0.21 -9.19
C VAL A 234 0.90 -1.05 -8.66
N ALA A 235 0.17 -2.17 -8.61
CA ALA A 235 0.67 -3.45 -8.13
C ALA A 235 1.87 -3.94 -8.96
N ASN A 236 1.90 -3.71 -10.27
CA ASN A 236 3.02 -4.06 -11.13
C ASN A 236 4.34 -3.43 -10.65
N LEU A 237 4.31 -2.15 -10.25
CA LEU A 237 5.50 -1.50 -9.70
C LEU A 237 5.86 -2.07 -8.33
N ILE A 238 4.89 -2.33 -7.46
CA ILE A 238 5.13 -2.94 -6.14
C ILE A 238 5.75 -4.33 -6.32
N CYS A 239 5.20 -5.17 -7.20
CA CYS A 239 5.72 -6.51 -7.48
C CYS A 239 7.14 -6.46 -8.03
N TYR A 240 7.44 -5.53 -8.95
CA TYR A 240 8.82 -5.32 -9.42
C TYR A 240 9.76 -4.97 -8.25
N VAL A 241 9.38 -4.02 -7.39
CA VAL A 241 10.19 -3.61 -6.24
C VAL A 241 10.39 -4.75 -5.23
N CYS A 242 9.42 -5.67 -5.14
CA CYS A 242 9.53 -6.88 -4.30
C CYS A 242 10.40 -7.98 -4.92
N SER A 243 10.80 -7.88 -6.19
CA SER A 243 11.55 -8.91 -6.89
C SER A 243 13.07 -8.80 -6.69
N LYS A 244 13.81 -9.81 -7.16
CA LYS A 244 15.28 -9.77 -7.25
C LYS A 244 15.77 -8.76 -8.29
N ALA A 245 14.96 -8.46 -9.30
CA ALA A 245 15.29 -7.53 -10.38
C ALA A 245 15.46 -6.08 -9.90
N SER A 246 14.93 -5.72 -8.72
CA SER A 246 15.04 -4.40 -8.12
C SER A 246 16.20 -4.25 -7.13
N SER A 247 17.20 -5.13 -7.15
CA SER A 247 18.28 -5.19 -6.15
C SER A 247 19.08 -3.90 -5.96
N ALA A 248 19.16 -3.06 -6.98
CA ALA A 248 19.83 -1.75 -6.92
C ALA A 248 18.91 -0.62 -6.43
N THR A 249 17.61 -0.89 -6.16
CA THR A 249 16.64 0.10 -5.71
C THR A 249 16.45 -0.03 -4.22
N ASN A 250 17.02 0.92 -3.44
CA ASN A 250 16.93 0.93 -1.98
C ASN A 250 16.81 2.37 -1.47
N GLY A 251 15.91 2.61 -0.52
CA GLY A 251 15.63 3.94 0.03
C GLY A 251 14.91 4.89 -0.94
N ALA A 252 14.35 4.37 -2.03
CA ALA A 252 13.68 5.17 -3.06
C ALA A 252 12.19 5.40 -2.76
N ALA A 253 11.68 6.55 -3.24
CA ALA A 253 10.25 6.85 -3.34
C ALA A 253 9.84 6.79 -4.81
N LEU A 254 9.24 5.69 -5.24
CA LEU A 254 8.92 5.39 -6.63
C LEU A 254 7.46 5.79 -6.93
N ARG A 255 7.24 6.46 -8.05
CA ARG A 255 5.93 7.00 -8.41
C ARG A 255 5.17 6.09 -9.37
N ALA A 256 3.90 5.82 -9.03
CA ALA A 256 2.88 5.26 -9.91
C ALA A 256 1.65 6.20 -9.86
N ASP A 257 1.88 7.51 -10.02
CA ASP A 257 0.95 8.60 -9.74
C ASP A 257 0.30 9.21 -10.99
N GLY A 258 0.64 8.70 -12.17
CA GLY A 258 0.15 9.26 -13.43
C GLY A 258 0.69 10.66 -13.73
N GLY A 259 1.83 11.04 -13.15
CA GLY A 259 2.49 12.33 -13.38
C GLY A 259 1.87 13.50 -12.63
N ILE A 260 1.19 13.26 -11.50
CA ILE A 260 0.57 14.33 -10.69
C ILE A 260 1.63 15.17 -9.97
N VAL A 261 2.65 14.53 -9.44
CA VAL A 261 3.76 15.21 -8.78
C VAL A 261 4.65 15.83 -9.85
N THR A 262 4.69 17.15 -9.88
CA THR A 262 5.32 17.92 -10.98
C THR A 262 6.83 18.11 -10.83
N ASN A 263 7.39 17.91 -9.63
CA ASN A 263 8.85 17.97 -9.49
C ASN A 263 9.50 16.70 -10.10
N PRO A 264 10.73 16.82 -10.65
CA PRO A 264 11.38 15.69 -11.31
C PRO A 264 11.92 14.63 -10.36
N PHE A 265 11.97 14.92 -9.04
CA PHE A 265 12.54 14.04 -8.00
C PHE A 265 11.53 13.67 -6.94
#